data_125f010985808ab83772e97783e3482c
#
_entry.id   125f010985808ab83772e97783e3482c
#
_cell.length_a   1.000
_cell.length_b   1.000
_cell.length_c   1.000
_cell.angle_alpha   90.00
_cell.angle_beta   90.00
_cell.angle_gamma   90.00
#
_symmetry.space_group_name_H-M   'P 1'
#
loop_
_entity.id
_entity.type
_entity.pdbx_description
1 polymer ?
#
loop_
_entity_poly.entity_id
_entity_poly.type
_entity_poly.pdbx_seq_one_letter_code
_entity_poly.pdbx_strand_id
1 'polypeptide(L)'
;CALPILFLCNAMVNLYMIDTNSMGIPMMYQIQRDKCFPLPTYDLNTINRVTVTVYGKILDKNYTQLLYSNEDLDMRTVFLLDKVQKQEVVSKESFKDLKKKGLVEGRYPNVFVSFKVADIVGQKAAYVRNKGLDDDICKQLIIKALQSMGEASKRDLMEVLEKALPEVLS
;
A
#
# COMPACT_ATOMS: atom_id res chain seq x y z
N CYS A 1 9.53 -20.67 -37.19
CA CYS A 1 8.49 -20.93 -36.13
C CYS A 1 7.73 -19.68 -35.70
N ALA A 2 7.97 -18.49 -36.25
CA ALA A 2 7.28 -17.24 -35.86
C ALA A 2 5.90 -17.05 -36.54
N LEU A 3 5.68 -17.69 -37.68
CA LEU A 3 4.50 -17.51 -38.54
C LEU A 3 3.13 -17.83 -37.86
N PRO A 4 2.96 -18.94 -37.11
CA PRO A 4 1.67 -19.24 -36.46
C PRO A 4 1.31 -18.21 -35.38
N ILE A 5 2.29 -17.73 -34.62
CA ILE A 5 2.09 -16.73 -33.55
C ILE A 5 1.72 -15.39 -34.17
N LEU A 6 2.38 -14.98 -35.27
CA LEU A 6 2.08 -13.73 -35.94
C LEU A 6 0.67 -13.73 -36.54
N PHE A 7 0.25 -14.85 -37.12
CA PHE A 7 -1.12 -15.02 -37.65
C PHE A 7 -2.16 -14.87 -36.52
N LEU A 8 -1.92 -15.54 -35.39
CA LEU A 8 -2.80 -15.45 -34.22
C LEU A 8 -2.86 -14.01 -33.69
N CYS A 9 -1.70 -13.35 -33.54
CA CYS A 9 -1.67 -11.94 -33.11
C CYS A 9 -2.46 -11.03 -34.04
N ASN A 10 -2.30 -11.17 -35.34
CA ASN A 10 -3.04 -10.38 -36.35
C ASN A 10 -4.56 -10.66 -36.26
N ALA A 11 -4.95 -11.92 -36.09
CA ALA A 11 -6.36 -12.26 -35.89
C ALA A 11 -6.94 -11.61 -34.63
N MET A 12 -6.19 -11.64 -33.51
CA MET A 12 -6.60 -11.02 -32.25
C MET A 12 -6.70 -9.49 -32.36
N VAL A 13 -5.78 -8.84 -33.10
CA VAL A 13 -5.86 -7.40 -33.40
C VAL A 13 -7.13 -7.07 -34.18
N ASN A 14 -7.41 -7.83 -35.25
CA ASN A 14 -8.59 -7.62 -36.07
C ASN A 14 -9.92 -7.85 -35.33
N LEU A 15 -9.90 -8.68 -34.30
CA LEU A 15 -11.03 -8.92 -33.39
C LEU A 15 -11.06 -7.97 -32.19
N TYR A 16 -10.19 -6.96 -32.15
CA TYR A 16 -10.04 -6.01 -31.04
C TYR A 16 -9.78 -6.68 -29.68
N MET A 17 -9.16 -7.85 -29.68
CA MET A 17 -8.83 -8.58 -28.46
C MET A 17 -7.47 -8.16 -27.85
N ILE A 18 -6.58 -7.60 -28.66
CA ILE A 18 -5.29 -7.05 -28.23
C ILE A 18 -5.04 -5.69 -28.86
N ASP A 19 -4.27 -4.87 -28.16
CA ASP A 19 -3.85 -3.54 -28.59
C ASP A 19 -2.45 -3.59 -29.23
N THR A 20 -2.25 -2.84 -30.30
CA THR A 20 -0.96 -2.70 -31.01
C THR A 20 -0.10 -1.56 -30.46
N ASN A 21 -0.66 -0.68 -29.62
CA ASN A 21 0.01 0.53 -29.14
C ASN A 21 0.86 0.30 -27.88
N SER A 22 0.95 -0.94 -27.41
CA SER A 22 1.70 -1.32 -26.20
C SER A 22 1.25 -0.57 -24.92
N MET A 23 0.02 -0.06 -24.90
CA MET A 23 -0.52 0.72 -23.79
C MET A 23 -1.06 -0.14 -22.64
N GLY A 24 -1.33 -1.43 -22.89
CA GLY A 24 -1.99 -2.31 -21.90
C GLY A 24 -1.21 -2.42 -20.58
N ILE A 25 0.10 -2.61 -20.62
CA ILE A 25 0.92 -2.70 -19.40
C ILE A 25 0.96 -1.36 -18.66
N PRO A 26 1.36 -0.24 -19.26
CA PRO A 26 1.33 1.07 -18.59
C PRO A 26 -0.05 1.40 -17.99
N MET A 27 -1.12 1.17 -18.75
CA MET A 27 -2.50 1.42 -18.30
C MET A 27 -2.87 0.57 -17.07
N MET A 28 -2.47 -0.71 -17.04
CA MET A 28 -2.71 -1.58 -15.90
C MET A 28 -2.05 -1.04 -14.62
N TYR A 29 -0.81 -0.57 -14.72
CA TYR A 29 -0.11 0.07 -13.60
C TYR A 29 -0.79 1.37 -13.17
N GLN A 30 -1.22 2.18 -14.11
CA GLN A 30 -1.90 3.44 -13.82
C GLN A 30 -3.26 3.21 -13.16
N ILE A 31 -4.06 2.29 -13.66
CA ILE A 31 -5.35 1.94 -13.06
C ILE A 31 -5.18 1.41 -11.62
N GLN A 32 -4.17 0.57 -11.35
CA GLN A 32 -3.90 0.10 -10.00
C GLN A 32 -3.51 1.25 -9.07
N ARG A 33 -2.65 2.17 -9.55
CA ARG A 33 -2.31 3.39 -8.81
C ARG A 33 -3.55 4.24 -8.52
N ASP A 34 -4.36 4.53 -9.53
CA ASP A 34 -5.53 5.40 -9.42
C ASP A 34 -6.60 4.81 -8.48
N LYS A 35 -6.67 3.48 -8.40
CA LYS A 35 -7.50 2.76 -7.42
C LYS A 35 -6.82 2.55 -6.07
N CYS A 36 -5.61 3.06 -5.87
CA CYS A 36 -4.81 2.91 -4.66
C CYS A 36 -4.58 1.45 -4.25
N PHE A 37 -4.56 0.52 -5.22
CA PHE A 37 -4.20 -0.87 -5.03
C PHE A 37 -2.70 -1.10 -5.22
N PRO A 38 -2.15 -2.22 -4.69
CA PRO A 38 -0.79 -2.62 -4.98
C PRO A 38 -0.55 -2.79 -6.48
N LEU A 39 0.63 -2.41 -6.95
CA LEU A 39 0.97 -2.52 -8.36
C LEU A 39 1.06 -3.99 -8.80
N PRO A 40 0.84 -4.30 -10.09
CA PRO A 40 0.95 -5.65 -10.61
C PRO A 40 2.37 -6.21 -10.41
N THR A 41 2.46 -7.50 -10.15
CA THR A 41 3.74 -8.20 -10.01
C THR A 41 3.88 -9.22 -11.12
N TYR A 42 5.06 -9.25 -11.75
CA TYR A 42 5.42 -10.22 -12.77
C TYR A 42 6.42 -11.24 -12.20
N ASP A 43 6.06 -12.51 -12.23
CA ASP A 43 7.00 -13.60 -11.96
C ASP A 43 7.51 -14.16 -13.28
N LEU A 44 8.82 -14.01 -13.51
CA LEU A 44 9.56 -14.45 -14.70
C LEU A 44 10.51 -15.61 -14.38
N ASN A 45 10.49 -16.15 -13.16
CA ASN A 45 11.46 -17.14 -12.71
C ASN A 45 11.19 -18.53 -13.27
N THR A 46 9.98 -18.81 -13.72
CA THR A 46 9.61 -20.12 -14.26
C THR A 46 9.90 -20.17 -15.76
N ILE A 47 10.67 -21.16 -16.20
CA ILE A 47 10.95 -21.38 -17.62
C ILE A 47 9.64 -21.58 -18.40
N ASN A 48 9.49 -20.90 -19.52
CA ASN A 48 8.33 -20.95 -20.41
C ASN A 48 7.00 -20.50 -19.82
N ARG A 49 7.01 -19.80 -18.66
CA ARG A 49 5.79 -19.24 -18.07
C ARG A 49 6.04 -17.86 -17.50
N VAL A 50 5.15 -16.93 -17.82
CA VAL A 50 5.06 -15.61 -17.17
C VAL A 50 3.79 -15.61 -16.35
N THR A 51 3.92 -15.29 -15.05
CA THR A 51 2.77 -15.13 -14.16
C THR A 51 2.60 -13.66 -13.81
N VAL A 52 1.42 -13.12 -14.04
CA VAL A 52 1.06 -11.76 -13.65
C VAL A 52 0.06 -11.82 -12.50
N THR A 53 0.38 -11.16 -11.39
CA THR A 53 -0.53 -11.02 -10.26
C THR A 53 -1.06 -9.61 -10.23
N VAL A 54 -2.37 -9.45 -10.39
CA VAL A 54 -3.08 -8.18 -10.24
C VAL A 54 -3.84 -8.22 -8.92
N TYR A 55 -3.56 -7.25 -8.06
CA TYR A 55 -4.13 -7.23 -6.71
C TYR A 55 -5.50 -6.55 -6.72
N GLY A 56 -6.52 -7.25 -6.25
CA GLY A 56 -7.88 -6.73 -6.02
C GLY A 56 -8.16 -6.46 -4.53
N LYS A 57 -7.12 -6.45 -3.70
CA LYS A 57 -7.23 -6.20 -2.25
C LYS A 57 -6.12 -5.27 -1.76
N ILE A 58 -6.38 -4.59 -0.68
CA ILE A 58 -5.40 -3.77 0.03
C ILE A 58 -4.43 -4.71 0.77
N LEU A 59 -3.12 -4.54 0.56
CA LEU A 59 -2.06 -5.24 1.30
C LEU A 59 -1.60 -4.41 2.50
N ASP A 60 -1.35 -3.13 2.29
CA ASP A 60 -0.97 -2.18 3.32
C ASP A 60 -1.87 -0.94 3.23
N LYS A 61 -2.56 -0.65 4.32
CA LYS A 61 -3.48 0.50 4.40
C LYS A 61 -2.76 1.83 4.38
N ASN A 62 -1.54 1.90 4.90
CA ASN A 62 -0.72 3.12 4.86
C ASN A 62 -0.37 3.47 3.43
N TYR A 63 0.00 2.48 2.62
CA TYR A 63 0.26 2.66 1.21
C TYR A 63 -0.99 3.20 0.48
N THR A 64 -2.14 2.57 0.68
CA THR A 64 -3.40 3.00 0.07
C THR A 64 -3.77 4.43 0.48
N GLN A 65 -3.66 4.76 1.77
CA GLN A 65 -3.95 6.11 2.26
C GLN A 65 -2.95 7.15 1.75
N LEU A 66 -1.68 6.77 1.66
CA LEU A 66 -0.63 7.64 1.14
C LEU A 66 -0.89 7.98 -0.32
N LEU A 67 -1.26 7.02 -1.16
CA LEU A 67 -1.63 7.26 -2.56
C LEU A 67 -2.87 8.14 -2.67
N TYR A 68 -3.90 7.85 -1.87
CA TYR A 68 -5.14 8.63 -1.86
C TYR A 68 -4.92 10.08 -1.45
N SER A 69 -4.00 10.33 -0.51
CA SER A 69 -3.70 11.68 -0.01
C SER A 69 -2.74 12.46 -0.89
N ASN A 70 -2.04 11.81 -1.82
CA ASN A 70 -1.01 12.40 -2.66
C ASN A 70 -1.17 11.94 -4.11
N GLU A 71 -2.17 12.48 -4.78
CA GLU A 71 -2.47 12.16 -6.18
C GLU A 71 -1.32 12.51 -7.14
N ASP A 72 -0.48 13.49 -6.79
CA ASP A 72 0.63 13.98 -7.60
C ASP A 72 1.94 13.18 -7.45
N LEU A 73 1.94 12.05 -6.72
CA LEU A 73 3.14 11.22 -6.60
C LEU A 73 3.57 10.69 -7.97
N ASP A 74 4.85 10.90 -8.28
CA ASP A 74 5.45 10.35 -9.50
C ASP A 74 5.46 8.82 -9.47
N MET A 75 5.30 8.20 -10.63
CA MET A 75 5.19 6.76 -10.78
C MET A 75 6.40 6.01 -10.20
N ARG A 76 7.60 6.62 -10.27
CA ARG A 76 8.82 6.07 -9.68
C ARG A 76 8.70 5.96 -8.15
N THR A 77 8.20 6.99 -7.51
CA THR A 77 7.96 6.97 -6.05
C THR A 77 6.91 5.93 -5.68
N VAL A 78 5.83 5.82 -6.46
CA VAL A 78 4.79 4.79 -6.27
C VAL A 78 5.37 3.38 -6.39
N PHE A 79 6.23 3.11 -7.37
CA PHE A 79 6.93 1.83 -7.51
C PHE A 79 7.80 1.48 -6.30
N LEU A 80 8.52 2.47 -5.76
CA LEU A 80 9.36 2.25 -4.58
C LEU A 80 8.53 1.98 -3.33
N LEU A 81 7.41 2.69 -3.15
CA LEU A 81 6.47 2.46 -2.06
C LEU A 81 5.78 1.09 -2.17
N ASP A 82 5.44 0.67 -3.39
CA ASP A 82 4.88 -0.65 -3.65
C ASP A 82 5.85 -1.77 -3.27
N LYS A 83 7.15 -1.61 -3.56
CA LYS A 83 8.19 -2.54 -3.09
C LYS A 83 8.25 -2.59 -1.57
N VAL A 84 8.18 -1.43 -0.90
CA VAL A 84 8.19 -1.37 0.56
C VAL A 84 6.99 -2.10 1.17
N GLN A 85 5.76 -1.91 0.66
CA GLN A 85 4.59 -2.63 1.17
C GLN A 85 4.65 -4.14 0.94
N LYS A 86 5.31 -4.57 -0.15
CA LYS A 86 5.54 -5.99 -0.46
C LYS A 86 6.74 -6.59 0.27
N GLN A 87 7.40 -5.79 1.13
CA GLN A 87 8.62 -6.16 1.87
C GLN A 87 9.79 -6.56 0.95
N GLU A 88 9.80 -6.02 -0.27
CA GLU A 88 10.91 -6.17 -1.20
C GLU A 88 12.05 -5.21 -0.85
N VAL A 89 13.29 -5.65 -1.17
CA VAL A 89 14.47 -4.84 -0.90
C VAL A 89 14.52 -3.63 -1.83
N VAL A 90 14.60 -2.43 -1.23
CA VAL A 90 14.88 -1.18 -1.95
C VAL A 90 16.34 -0.78 -1.78
N SER A 91 16.90 -0.01 -2.71
CA SER A 91 18.28 0.46 -2.57
C SER A 91 18.42 1.45 -1.40
N LYS A 92 19.62 1.52 -0.79
CA LYS A 92 19.90 2.48 0.28
C LYS A 92 19.68 3.94 -0.14
N GLU A 93 19.92 4.26 -1.40
CA GLU A 93 19.70 5.59 -1.96
C GLU A 93 18.20 5.90 -2.03
N SER A 94 17.41 4.98 -2.62
CA SER A 94 15.97 5.10 -2.69
C SER A 94 15.34 5.21 -1.30
N PHE A 95 15.84 4.43 -0.33
CA PHE A 95 15.39 4.54 1.06
C PHE A 95 15.66 5.94 1.64
N LYS A 96 16.87 6.51 1.44
CA LYS A 96 17.20 7.86 1.91
C LYS A 96 16.28 8.91 1.29
N ASP A 97 15.99 8.81 0.00
CA ASP A 97 15.12 9.74 -0.71
C ASP A 97 13.67 9.67 -0.19
N LEU A 98 13.13 8.45 -0.06
CA LEU A 98 11.79 8.24 0.49
C LEU A 98 11.70 8.73 1.95
N LYS A 99 12.73 8.48 2.75
CA LYS A 99 12.80 8.93 4.15
C LYS A 99 12.90 10.44 4.26
N LYS A 100 13.67 11.10 3.37
CA LYS A 100 13.76 12.57 3.29
C LYS A 100 12.41 13.19 2.93
N LYS A 101 11.63 12.54 2.06
CA LYS A 101 10.27 12.93 1.71
C LYS A 101 9.24 12.61 2.83
N GLY A 102 9.63 11.90 3.88
CA GLY A 102 8.75 11.48 4.98
C GLY A 102 7.76 10.36 4.61
N LEU A 103 7.97 9.66 3.50
CA LEU A 103 7.06 8.65 2.96
C LEU A 103 7.28 7.26 3.55
N VAL A 104 8.44 7.01 4.17
CA VAL A 104 8.78 5.74 4.80
C VAL A 104 9.43 5.93 6.16
N GLU A 105 9.25 4.94 7.02
CA GLU A 105 9.80 4.84 8.36
C GLU A 105 10.60 3.55 8.52
N GLY A 106 11.27 3.43 9.68
CA GLY A 106 12.06 2.28 10.03
C GLY A 106 13.55 2.48 9.83
N ARG A 107 14.28 1.36 9.95
CA ARG A 107 15.74 1.29 9.81
C ARG A 107 16.07 0.26 8.73
N TYR A 108 16.87 0.68 7.76
CA TYR A 108 17.31 -0.21 6.70
C TYR A 108 17.95 -1.50 7.25
N PRO A 109 17.61 -2.71 6.77
CA PRO A 109 16.74 -2.98 5.62
C PRO A 109 15.23 -3.02 5.95
N ASN A 110 14.82 -2.99 7.23
CA ASN A 110 13.42 -3.08 7.66
C ASN A 110 12.73 -1.72 7.49
N VAL A 111 12.06 -1.55 6.37
CA VAL A 111 11.42 -0.29 5.97
C VAL A 111 9.92 -0.53 5.80
N PHE A 112 9.11 0.43 6.23
CA PHE A 112 7.64 0.41 6.06
C PHE A 112 7.13 1.78 5.63
N VAL A 113 5.94 1.79 5.05
CA VAL A 113 5.29 3.03 4.60
C VAL A 113 4.91 3.87 5.82
N SER A 114 5.23 5.18 5.76
CA SER A 114 5.11 6.08 6.91
C SER A 114 3.65 6.30 7.33
N PHE A 115 3.45 6.36 8.64
CA PHE A 115 2.18 6.71 9.27
C PHE A 115 1.87 8.21 9.26
N LYS A 116 2.88 9.07 9.18
CA LYS A 116 2.71 10.53 9.34
C LYS A 116 1.78 11.16 8.32
N VAL A 117 1.60 10.52 7.17
CA VAL A 117 0.68 11.00 6.13
C VAL A 117 -0.79 10.82 6.55
N ALA A 118 -1.11 9.77 7.29
CA ALA A 118 -2.45 9.55 7.84
C ALA A 118 -2.86 10.65 8.84
N ASP A 119 -1.90 11.30 9.48
CA ASP A 119 -2.12 12.39 10.44
C ASP A 119 -2.58 13.70 9.78
N ILE A 120 -2.15 13.95 8.56
CA ILE A 120 -2.49 15.14 7.77
C ILE A 120 -3.96 15.11 7.32
N VAL A 121 -4.53 13.91 7.15
CA VAL A 121 -5.88 13.72 6.58
C VAL A 121 -6.97 13.55 7.64
N GLY A 122 -6.65 13.67 8.94
CA GLY A 122 -7.65 13.53 10.02
C GLY A 122 -8.18 12.10 10.21
N GLN A 123 -7.55 11.09 9.59
CA GLN A 123 -7.97 9.69 9.61
C GLN A 123 -7.22 8.81 10.63
N LYS A 124 -6.63 9.42 11.68
CA LYS A 124 -5.96 8.68 12.76
C LYS A 124 -6.82 7.54 13.32
N ALA A 125 -8.11 7.79 13.50
CA ALA A 125 -9.04 6.80 14.05
C ALA A 125 -9.26 5.59 13.13
N ALA A 126 -9.33 5.80 11.82
CA ALA A 126 -9.48 4.71 10.86
C ALA A 126 -8.19 3.87 10.71
N TYR A 127 -7.03 4.50 10.82
CA TYR A 127 -5.74 3.82 10.79
C TYR A 127 -5.52 2.93 12.01
N VAL A 128 -5.80 3.45 13.20
CA VAL A 128 -5.69 2.69 14.47
C VAL A 128 -6.62 1.48 14.46
N ARG A 129 -7.87 1.63 13.99
CA ARG A 129 -8.81 0.52 13.81
C ARG A 129 -8.31 -0.58 12.90
N ASN A 130 -7.45 -0.25 11.96
CA ASN A 130 -7.11 -1.13 10.85
C ASN A 130 -5.77 -1.88 11.02
N LYS A 131 -4.85 -1.38 11.88
CA LYS A 131 -3.53 -1.99 12.11
C LYS A 131 -3.53 -2.99 13.28
N GLY A 132 -4.60 -3.03 14.07
CA GLY A 132 -4.56 -3.61 15.40
C GLY A 132 -3.85 -2.67 16.39
N LEU A 133 -4.13 -2.83 17.65
CA LEU A 133 -3.52 -2.02 18.71
C LEU A 133 -2.08 -2.48 18.93
N ASP A 134 -1.13 -1.74 18.38
CA ASP A 134 0.27 -1.84 18.80
C ASP A 134 0.39 -1.28 20.23
N ASP A 135 1.25 -1.88 21.06
CA ASP A 135 1.45 -1.49 22.48
C ASP A 135 1.73 0.01 22.64
N ASP A 136 2.45 0.62 21.72
CA ASP A 136 2.77 2.05 21.77
C ASP A 136 1.56 2.92 21.46
N ILE A 137 0.66 2.47 20.60
CA ILE A 137 -0.60 3.15 20.29
C ILE A 137 -1.56 3.02 21.49
N CYS A 138 -1.65 1.85 22.12
CA CYS A 138 -2.41 1.65 23.34
C CYS A 138 -1.96 2.60 24.45
N LYS A 139 -0.66 2.71 24.68
CA LYS A 139 -0.07 3.64 25.65
C LYS A 139 -0.43 5.09 25.36
N GLN A 140 -0.33 5.54 24.09
CA GLN A 140 -0.68 6.91 23.69
C GLN A 140 -2.16 7.20 23.88
N LEU A 141 -3.07 6.25 23.57
CA LEU A 141 -4.49 6.38 23.78
C LEU A 141 -4.83 6.49 25.27
N ILE A 142 -4.20 5.66 26.11
CA ILE A 142 -4.36 5.69 27.56
C ILE A 142 -3.86 7.02 28.14
N ILE A 143 -2.67 7.48 27.76
CA ILE A 143 -2.12 8.75 28.22
C ILE A 143 -3.02 9.91 27.81
N LYS A 144 -3.55 9.94 26.59
CA LYS A 144 -4.44 10.97 26.11
C LYS A 144 -5.80 10.96 26.83
N ALA A 145 -6.34 9.77 27.10
CA ALA A 145 -7.56 9.61 27.88
C ALA A 145 -7.37 10.12 29.31
N LEU A 146 -6.26 9.79 29.97
CA LEU A 146 -5.92 10.28 31.31
C LEU A 146 -5.71 11.79 31.32
N GLN A 147 -5.08 12.37 30.31
CA GLN A 147 -4.91 13.83 30.18
C GLN A 147 -6.24 14.57 30.00
N SER A 148 -7.22 13.95 29.34
CA SER A 148 -8.53 14.57 29.08
C SER A 148 -9.51 14.39 30.25
N MET A 149 -9.43 13.28 30.98
CA MET A 149 -10.35 12.90 32.04
C MET A 149 -9.84 13.23 33.47
N GLY A 150 -8.51 13.49 33.58
CA GLY A 150 -7.82 13.69 34.86
C GLY A 150 -7.62 12.39 35.63
N GLU A 151 -8.70 11.67 35.91
CA GLU A 151 -8.72 10.32 36.51
C GLU A 151 -9.56 9.40 35.64
N ALA A 152 -9.14 8.16 35.43
CA ALA A 152 -9.88 7.15 34.68
C ALA A 152 -9.79 5.79 35.38
N SER A 153 -10.90 5.10 35.53
CA SER A 153 -10.92 3.74 36.04
C SER A 153 -10.44 2.75 34.95
N LYS A 154 -10.02 1.55 35.38
CA LYS A 154 -9.66 0.47 34.42
C LYS A 154 -10.77 0.20 33.40
N ARG A 155 -12.03 0.34 33.80
CA ARG A 155 -13.21 0.13 32.96
C ARG A 155 -13.31 1.21 31.87
N ASP A 156 -13.09 2.48 32.20
CA ASP A 156 -13.13 3.60 31.28
C ASP A 156 -12.00 3.49 30.22
N LEU A 157 -10.81 3.07 30.67
CA LEU A 157 -9.69 2.82 29.76
C LEU A 157 -9.95 1.64 28.84
N MET A 158 -10.58 0.57 29.33
CA MET A 158 -10.97 -0.56 28.48
C MET A 158 -12.00 -0.14 27.42
N GLU A 159 -13.00 0.66 27.79
CA GLU A 159 -13.99 1.17 26.84
C GLU A 159 -13.37 2.06 25.75
N VAL A 160 -12.37 2.89 26.10
CA VAL A 160 -11.61 3.69 25.14
C VAL A 160 -10.83 2.81 24.18
N LEU A 161 -10.22 1.73 24.69
CA LEU A 161 -9.47 0.77 23.88
C LEU A 161 -10.40 -0.07 23.00
N GLU A 162 -11.55 -0.54 23.53
CA GLU A 162 -12.54 -1.30 22.76
C GLU A 162 -13.15 -0.49 21.62
N LYS A 163 -13.45 0.79 21.82
CA LYS A 163 -13.88 1.70 20.73
C LYS A 163 -12.81 1.94 19.66
N ALA A 164 -11.55 1.69 19.98
CA ALA A 164 -10.43 1.80 19.04
C ALA A 164 -10.11 0.47 18.34
N LEU A 165 -10.68 -0.67 18.80
CA LEU A 165 -10.53 -1.98 18.16
C LEU A 165 -11.32 -2.06 16.84
N PRO A 166 -10.79 -2.75 15.82
CA PRO A 166 -11.56 -3.03 14.60
C PRO A 166 -12.73 -3.99 14.91
N GLU A 167 -13.88 -3.77 14.25
CA GLU A 167 -15.08 -4.62 14.34
C GLU A 167 -14.86 -6.11 13.98
N VAL A 168 -13.63 -6.50 13.62
CA VAL A 168 -13.28 -7.87 13.19
C VAL A 168 -13.00 -8.81 14.39
N LEU A 169 -12.99 -8.30 15.61
CA LEU A 169 -12.71 -9.09 16.83
C LEU A 169 -13.89 -9.17 17.81
N SER A 170 -15.06 -8.76 17.39
CA SER A 170 -16.30 -8.97 18.13
C SER A 170 -17.10 -10.15 17.58
#